data_4da5007e6c84c7f949727588744bd052
#
_entry.id   4da5007e6c84c7f949727588744bd052
#
_cell.length_a   1.000
_cell.length_b   1.000
_cell.length_c   1.000
_cell.angle_alpha   90.00
_cell.angle_beta   90.00
_cell.angle_gamma   90.00
#
_symmetry.space_group_name_H-M   'P 1'
#
loop_
_entity.id
_entity.type
_entity.pdbx_description
1 polymer ?
#
loop_
_entity_poly.entity_id
_entity_poly.type
_entity_poly.pdbx_seq_one_letter_code
_entity_poly.pdbx_strand_id
1 'polypeptide(L)'
;MKKVILIFVTIVLSGLLYAKDNKSTDALLREIDGIIKNRQTYGAEKEARIADLKKLLAEATSDEQRYGFCGRLFDEYRAYNLDSSFVYAQRKEDLAHRMDKLDYLDDAAMNMAEVMGTTGMYKEALELLGQIDKKTLPDYLYGYYYHLYRTIYGLMGDYAVTEKVKKEYYRMTDLYRDSLLQVNASDSLGHVLVMADKCIVHAQYDEAIRMLMEYYNKPSLDDHSKAMLTYTLSEGYRLKGDKQGQKHYLALSAIADLKSAVKEYVSLRKLASLVYDEGDIDRAYNYLKCSLEDATLCNARLRTLEISQVFPIIDQAYQLKTKRQQQEMKVSLICISLLSVFLLVAIFFVYKQMKKVAAARREVVDTNTLLQELNEELHDSNSQLKEMNHTLSEANYIKEEYIGRYMDQCSTYLDKMDLYRRSLNKIAAAGRVEELYKAIKSSQFLDEELKEFYANFDMTFLQLFPNFVEEFNALLTEPMQSKPGELLNTELRIFALIRLGITDSTKIAQFLRYSVTTIYNYRTRVRNKALGERDEFETKVMQIGKVEE
;
A
#
# COMPACT_ATOMS: atom_id res chain seq x y z
N MET A 1 -43.55 -16.47 10.86
CA MET A 1 -42.80 -15.29 10.41
C MET A 1 -41.96 -14.60 11.50
N LYS A 2 -42.52 -14.18 12.67
CA LYS A 2 -41.73 -13.51 13.73
C LYS A 2 -40.53 -14.30 14.27
N LYS A 3 -40.63 -15.64 14.42
CA LYS A 3 -39.50 -16.47 14.88
C LYS A 3 -38.38 -16.63 13.83
N VAL A 4 -38.70 -16.61 12.53
CA VAL A 4 -37.72 -16.70 11.44
C VAL A 4 -36.97 -15.36 11.28
N ILE A 5 -37.68 -14.24 11.46
CA ILE A 5 -37.07 -12.90 11.46
C ILE A 5 -36.14 -12.70 12.67
N LEU A 6 -36.50 -13.24 13.84
CA LEU A 6 -35.66 -13.16 15.04
C LEU A 6 -34.36 -13.99 14.89
N ILE A 7 -34.44 -15.18 14.25
CA ILE A 7 -33.26 -16.01 13.95
C ILE A 7 -32.38 -15.34 12.88
N PHE A 8 -32.97 -14.70 11.88
CA PHE A 8 -32.22 -13.97 10.86
C PHE A 8 -31.54 -12.71 11.44
N VAL A 9 -32.24 -11.99 12.33
CA VAL A 9 -31.69 -10.82 13.03
C VAL A 9 -30.58 -11.24 14.02
N THR A 10 -30.70 -12.36 14.73
CA THR A 10 -29.62 -12.88 15.58
C THR A 10 -28.41 -13.36 14.78
N ILE A 11 -28.62 -14.00 13.62
CA ILE A 11 -27.51 -14.41 12.72
C ILE A 11 -26.84 -13.18 12.10
N VAL A 12 -27.59 -12.15 11.72
CA VAL A 12 -27.03 -10.89 11.19
C VAL A 12 -26.35 -10.08 12.28
N LEU A 13 -26.90 -10.02 13.51
CA LEU A 13 -26.25 -9.36 14.65
C LEU A 13 -25.00 -10.13 15.12
N SER A 14 -25.01 -11.47 15.12
CA SER A 14 -23.81 -12.24 15.43
C SER A 14 -22.75 -12.09 14.33
N GLY A 15 -23.13 -11.95 13.06
CA GLY A 15 -22.22 -11.61 11.96
C GLY A 15 -21.64 -10.19 12.04
N LEU A 16 -22.39 -9.23 12.57
CA LEU A 16 -21.95 -7.84 12.78
C LEU A 16 -21.07 -7.67 14.04
N LEU A 17 -21.22 -8.51 15.05
CA LEU A 17 -20.35 -8.55 16.23
C LEU A 17 -19.01 -9.25 15.97
N TYR A 18 -18.91 -10.05 14.90
CA TYR A 18 -17.67 -10.69 14.45
C TYR A 18 -16.82 -9.80 13.52
N ALA A 19 -17.31 -8.61 13.17
CA ALA A 19 -16.61 -7.67 12.29
C ALA A 19 -15.67 -6.72 13.05
N LYS A 20 -15.07 -7.18 14.18
CA LYS A 20 -14.03 -6.42 14.86
C LYS A 20 -12.67 -6.77 14.22
N ASP A 21 -12.13 -5.83 13.45
CA ASP A 21 -10.78 -5.82 12.87
C ASP A 21 -10.45 -6.79 11.71
N ASN A 22 -11.36 -7.08 10.79
CA ASN A 22 -11.01 -7.83 9.58
C ASN A 22 -10.51 -6.89 8.47
N LYS A 23 -9.33 -6.29 8.66
CA LYS A 23 -8.63 -5.60 7.56
C LYS A 23 -8.34 -6.61 6.45
N SER A 24 -8.60 -6.25 5.18
CA SER A 24 -8.17 -7.09 4.07
C SER A 24 -6.65 -7.28 4.09
N THR A 25 -6.14 -8.40 3.62
CA THR A 25 -4.69 -8.67 3.58
C THR A 25 -3.94 -7.57 2.84
N ASP A 26 -4.52 -7.00 1.78
CA ASP A 26 -3.92 -5.87 1.07
C ASP A 26 -3.86 -4.58 1.91
N ALA A 27 -4.81 -4.38 2.81
CA ALA A 27 -4.75 -3.26 3.76
C ALA A 27 -3.63 -3.46 4.79
N LEU A 28 -3.43 -4.71 5.25
CA LEU A 28 -2.31 -5.06 6.14
C LEU A 28 -0.96 -4.86 5.45
N LEU A 29 -0.82 -5.28 4.19
CA LEU A 29 0.42 -5.04 3.43
C LEU A 29 0.73 -3.55 3.27
N ARG A 30 -0.30 -2.70 3.02
CA ARG A 30 -0.10 -1.24 3.00
C ARG A 30 0.27 -0.68 4.37
N GLU A 31 -0.28 -1.23 5.45
CA GLU A 31 0.12 -0.86 6.81
C GLU A 31 1.58 -1.20 7.07
N ILE A 32 2.04 -2.39 6.68
CA ILE A 32 3.47 -2.79 6.76
C ILE A 32 4.34 -1.82 5.98
N ASP A 33 3.96 -1.47 4.74
CA ASP A 33 4.71 -0.51 3.91
C ASP A 33 4.86 0.85 4.63
N GLY A 34 3.81 1.30 5.32
CA GLY A 34 3.81 2.52 6.13
C GLY A 34 4.69 2.41 7.37
N ILE A 35 4.64 1.29 8.09
CA ILE A 35 5.44 1.05 9.29
C ILE A 35 6.93 0.98 8.94
N ILE A 36 7.31 0.27 7.87
CA ILE A 36 8.70 0.19 7.41
C ILE A 36 9.27 1.58 7.08
N LYS A 37 8.48 2.46 6.45
CA LYS A 37 8.89 3.85 6.17
C LYS A 37 9.12 4.66 7.44
N ASN A 38 8.34 4.39 8.48
CA ASN A 38 8.36 5.15 9.75
C ASN A 38 9.00 4.35 10.90
N ARG A 39 9.74 3.26 10.62
CA ARG A 39 10.28 2.35 11.65
C ARG A 39 11.20 3.03 12.68
N GLN A 40 11.82 4.14 12.30
CA GLN A 40 12.68 4.92 13.22
C GLN A 40 11.89 5.43 14.43
N THR A 41 10.61 5.74 14.29
CA THR A 41 9.75 6.19 15.41
C THR A 41 9.61 5.09 16.46
N TYR A 42 9.30 3.86 16.04
CA TYR A 42 9.18 2.72 16.97
C TYR A 42 10.52 2.37 17.63
N GLY A 43 11.62 2.47 16.86
CA GLY A 43 12.98 2.34 17.42
C GLY A 43 13.30 3.40 18.47
N ALA A 44 12.95 4.66 18.21
CA ALA A 44 13.16 5.75 19.16
C ALA A 44 12.36 5.58 20.46
N GLU A 45 11.11 5.10 20.38
CA GLU A 45 10.30 4.77 21.56
C GLU A 45 10.95 3.64 22.38
N LYS A 46 11.49 2.62 21.72
CA LYS A 46 12.21 1.52 22.35
C LYS A 46 13.47 2.01 23.06
N GLU A 47 14.27 2.83 22.36
CA GLU A 47 15.50 3.42 22.93
C GLU A 47 15.20 4.33 24.13
N ALA A 48 14.09 5.07 24.11
CA ALA A 48 13.67 5.89 25.24
C ALA A 48 13.36 5.01 26.47
N ARG A 49 12.60 3.91 26.31
CA ARG A 49 12.35 2.95 27.40
C ARG A 49 13.65 2.36 27.96
N ILE A 50 14.57 1.98 27.07
CA ILE A 50 15.89 1.46 27.45
C ILE A 50 16.69 2.52 28.23
N ALA A 51 16.67 3.78 27.79
CA ALA A 51 17.36 4.88 28.48
C ALA A 51 16.80 5.11 29.89
N ASP A 52 15.48 5.07 30.04
CA ASP A 52 14.81 5.20 31.34
C ASP A 52 15.21 4.04 32.28
N LEU A 53 15.24 2.80 31.77
CA LEU A 53 15.69 1.65 32.55
C LEU A 53 17.15 1.74 32.96
N LYS A 54 18.05 2.25 32.10
CA LYS A 54 19.45 2.47 32.42
C LYS A 54 19.60 3.54 33.51
N LYS A 55 18.79 4.58 33.49
CA LYS A 55 18.77 5.61 34.56
C LYS A 55 18.34 4.98 35.87
N LEU A 56 17.25 4.21 35.89
CA LEU A 56 16.80 3.50 37.09
C LEU A 56 17.84 2.51 37.62
N LEU A 57 18.55 1.81 36.73
CA LEU A 57 19.66 0.94 37.11
C LEU A 57 20.82 1.70 37.78
N ALA A 58 21.14 2.90 37.29
CA ALA A 58 22.17 3.74 37.88
C ALA A 58 21.79 4.30 39.26
N GLU A 59 20.51 4.56 39.48
CA GLU A 59 19.92 5.05 40.74
C GLU A 59 19.64 3.93 41.75
N ALA A 60 19.77 2.65 41.36
CA ALA A 60 19.44 1.51 42.22
C ALA A 60 20.37 1.43 43.44
N THR A 61 19.77 1.23 44.60
CA THR A 61 20.48 1.24 45.89
C THR A 61 20.85 -0.16 46.40
N SER A 62 20.14 -1.20 45.97
CA SER A 62 20.42 -2.60 46.32
C SER A 62 20.77 -3.47 45.11
N ASP A 63 21.44 -4.60 45.35
CA ASP A 63 21.78 -5.56 44.30
C ASP A 63 20.52 -6.27 43.77
N GLU A 64 19.48 -6.45 44.60
CA GLU A 64 18.17 -6.96 44.12
C GLU A 64 17.52 -6.01 43.12
N GLN A 65 17.54 -4.70 43.40
CA GLN A 65 17.01 -3.71 42.45
C GLN A 65 17.83 -3.70 41.16
N ARG A 66 19.17 -3.75 41.25
CA ARG A 66 20.03 -3.83 40.08
C ARG A 66 19.77 -5.08 39.26
N TYR A 67 19.59 -6.23 39.91
CA TYR A 67 19.25 -7.48 39.26
C TYR A 67 17.91 -7.39 38.50
N GLY A 68 16.88 -6.84 39.14
CA GLY A 68 15.60 -6.62 38.51
C GLY A 68 15.65 -5.68 37.29
N PHE A 69 16.42 -4.56 37.40
CA PHE A 69 16.60 -3.65 36.25
C PHE A 69 17.45 -4.26 35.14
N CYS A 70 18.46 -5.08 35.46
CA CYS A 70 19.21 -5.85 34.46
C CYS A 70 18.31 -6.86 33.75
N GLY A 71 17.36 -7.52 34.45
CA GLY A 71 16.37 -8.41 33.85
C GLY A 71 15.47 -7.66 32.88
N ARG A 72 14.92 -6.50 33.27
CA ARG A 72 14.10 -5.68 32.37
C ARG A 72 14.89 -5.17 31.15
N LEU A 73 16.16 -4.82 31.32
CA LEU A 73 17.05 -4.44 30.20
C LEU A 73 17.36 -5.64 29.31
N PHE A 74 17.55 -6.83 29.88
CA PHE A 74 17.67 -8.07 29.11
C PHE A 74 16.41 -8.29 28.24
N ASP A 75 15.22 -8.16 28.81
CA ASP A 75 13.96 -8.33 28.08
C ASP A 75 13.79 -7.32 26.95
N GLU A 76 14.18 -6.04 27.18
CA GLU A 76 14.15 -5.03 26.11
C GLU A 76 15.15 -5.33 24.99
N TYR A 77 16.30 -5.93 25.31
CA TYR A 77 17.37 -6.18 24.34
C TYR A 77 17.29 -7.54 23.63
N ARG A 78 16.69 -8.58 24.22
CA ARG A 78 16.76 -9.99 23.72
C ARG A 78 16.30 -10.20 22.28
N ALA A 79 15.41 -9.35 21.78
CA ALA A 79 14.95 -9.36 20.40
C ALA A 79 15.28 -8.05 19.64
N TYR A 80 16.17 -7.22 20.21
CA TYR A 80 16.53 -5.91 19.68
C TYR A 80 18.03 -5.75 19.44
N ASN A 81 18.87 -6.21 20.40
CA ASN A 81 20.33 -6.23 20.28
C ASN A 81 20.89 -7.33 21.19
N LEU A 82 21.28 -8.46 20.60
CA LEU A 82 21.71 -9.66 21.33
C LEU A 82 22.99 -9.45 22.13
N ASP A 83 23.95 -8.63 21.65
CA ASP A 83 25.18 -8.34 22.39
C ASP A 83 24.87 -7.61 23.69
N SER A 84 24.01 -6.59 23.63
CA SER A 84 23.55 -5.88 24.82
C SER A 84 22.77 -6.79 25.77
N SER A 85 21.91 -7.66 25.23
CA SER A 85 21.17 -8.66 26.01
C SER A 85 22.12 -9.56 26.80
N PHE A 86 23.14 -10.09 26.12
CA PHE A 86 24.15 -10.93 26.74
C PHE A 86 24.90 -10.21 27.88
N VAL A 87 25.29 -8.95 27.67
CA VAL A 87 25.91 -8.12 28.70
C VAL A 87 25.03 -7.98 29.94
N TYR A 88 23.72 -7.80 29.77
CA TYR A 88 22.82 -7.68 30.92
C TYR A 88 22.55 -9.03 31.59
N ALA A 89 22.56 -10.14 30.86
CA ALA A 89 22.52 -11.48 31.44
C ALA A 89 23.77 -11.75 32.28
N GLN A 90 24.98 -11.41 31.82
CA GLN A 90 26.21 -11.52 32.59
C GLN A 90 26.17 -10.63 33.84
N ARG A 91 25.67 -9.40 33.74
CA ARG A 91 25.52 -8.54 34.93
C ARG A 91 24.55 -9.12 35.96
N LYS A 92 23.51 -9.82 35.52
CA LYS A 92 22.61 -10.57 36.41
C LYS A 92 23.37 -11.67 37.13
N GLU A 93 24.20 -12.47 36.42
CA GLU A 93 25.04 -13.51 37.00
C GLU A 93 25.99 -12.96 38.07
N ASP A 94 26.74 -11.87 37.78
CA ASP A 94 27.61 -11.19 38.72
C ASP A 94 26.86 -10.73 39.98
N LEU A 95 25.66 -10.19 39.80
CA LEU A 95 24.80 -9.73 40.90
C LEU A 95 24.30 -10.92 41.74
N ALA A 96 23.88 -12.00 41.07
CA ALA A 96 23.40 -13.21 41.73
C ALA A 96 24.50 -13.87 42.56
N HIS A 97 25.75 -13.92 42.07
CA HIS A 97 26.91 -14.37 42.83
C HIS A 97 27.16 -13.51 44.07
N ARG A 98 27.06 -12.18 43.97
CA ARG A 98 27.24 -11.28 45.12
C ARG A 98 26.17 -11.48 46.20
N MET A 99 24.96 -11.82 45.78
CA MET A 99 23.82 -12.03 46.67
C MET A 99 23.76 -13.47 47.21
N ASP A 100 24.58 -14.38 46.68
CA ASP A 100 24.59 -15.83 47.03
C ASP A 100 23.19 -16.47 46.86
N LYS A 101 22.50 -16.11 45.72
CA LYS A 101 21.15 -16.58 45.42
C LYS A 101 21.16 -17.55 44.23
N LEU A 102 20.94 -18.81 44.50
CA LEU A 102 20.98 -19.86 43.49
C LEU A 102 19.89 -19.71 42.42
N ASP A 103 18.68 -19.36 42.82
CA ASP A 103 17.57 -19.09 41.89
C ASP A 103 17.84 -17.95 40.91
N TYR A 104 18.58 -16.94 41.35
CA TYR A 104 19.00 -15.82 40.50
C TYR A 104 20.15 -16.22 39.57
N LEU A 105 21.06 -17.12 40.03
CA LEU A 105 22.10 -17.67 39.16
C LEU A 105 21.50 -18.53 38.07
N ASP A 106 20.55 -19.40 38.41
CA ASP A 106 19.86 -20.25 37.43
C ASP A 106 19.11 -19.41 36.40
N ASP A 107 18.39 -18.36 36.83
CA ASP A 107 17.69 -17.43 35.92
C ASP A 107 18.68 -16.67 35.02
N ALA A 108 19.79 -16.19 35.54
CA ALA A 108 20.84 -15.55 34.75
C ALA A 108 21.49 -16.50 33.73
N ALA A 109 21.78 -17.74 34.14
CA ALA A 109 22.29 -18.78 33.26
C ALA A 109 21.30 -19.12 32.13
N MET A 110 20.00 -19.18 32.43
CA MET A 110 18.97 -19.36 31.42
C MET A 110 18.91 -18.17 30.44
N ASN A 111 19.03 -16.94 30.90
CA ASN A 111 19.07 -15.76 30.02
C ASN A 111 20.30 -15.82 29.07
N MET A 112 21.47 -16.22 29.56
CA MET A 112 22.64 -16.41 28.71
C MET A 112 22.44 -17.55 27.69
N ALA A 113 21.85 -18.66 28.13
CA ALA A 113 21.53 -19.78 27.24
C ALA A 113 20.52 -19.39 26.15
N GLU A 114 19.55 -18.51 26.43
CA GLU A 114 18.64 -17.97 25.44
C GLU A 114 19.39 -17.21 24.33
N VAL A 115 20.28 -16.31 24.71
CA VAL A 115 21.07 -15.55 23.75
C VAL A 115 22.00 -16.46 22.95
N MET A 116 22.67 -17.40 23.61
CA MET A 116 23.53 -18.39 22.94
C MET A 116 22.73 -19.24 21.95
N GLY A 117 21.55 -19.73 22.34
CA GLY A 117 20.67 -20.49 21.45
C GLY A 117 20.21 -19.66 20.24
N THR A 118 19.83 -18.41 20.44
CA THR A 118 19.41 -17.49 19.36
C THR A 118 20.56 -17.17 18.40
N THR A 119 21.80 -17.14 18.91
CA THR A 119 22.99 -16.88 18.07
C THR A 119 23.58 -18.14 17.42
N GLY A 120 23.02 -19.33 17.69
CA GLY A 120 23.44 -20.61 17.10
C GLY A 120 24.52 -21.34 17.91
N MET A 121 24.85 -20.88 19.12
CA MET A 121 25.79 -21.53 20.05
C MET A 121 25.05 -22.59 20.88
N TYR A 122 24.48 -23.58 20.19
CA TYR A 122 23.56 -24.54 20.80
C TYR A 122 24.24 -25.44 21.86
N LYS A 123 25.49 -25.84 21.60
CA LYS A 123 26.24 -26.69 22.51
C LYS A 123 26.47 -25.98 23.83
N GLU A 124 26.99 -24.76 23.75
CA GLU A 124 27.28 -23.93 24.92
C GLU A 124 25.99 -23.62 25.71
N ALA A 125 24.91 -23.33 25.00
CA ALA A 125 23.61 -23.11 25.63
C ALA A 125 23.10 -24.35 26.39
N LEU A 126 23.22 -25.54 25.80
CA LEU A 126 22.82 -26.80 26.45
C LEU A 126 23.75 -27.18 27.60
N GLU A 127 25.05 -26.93 27.48
CA GLU A 127 26.00 -27.12 28.56
C GLU A 127 25.68 -26.24 29.77
N LEU A 128 25.34 -24.96 29.52
CA LEU A 128 24.95 -24.02 30.56
C LEU A 128 23.64 -24.44 31.25
N LEU A 129 22.62 -24.81 30.47
CA LEU A 129 21.35 -25.31 31.00
C LEU A 129 21.52 -26.66 31.76
N GLY A 130 22.45 -27.49 31.32
CA GLY A 130 22.75 -28.79 31.96
C GLY A 130 23.42 -28.64 33.34
N GLN A 131 23.97 -27.51 33.70
CA GLN A 131 24.54 -27.21 35.01
C GLN A 131 23.48 -26.89 36.07
N ILE A 132 22.27 -26.53 35.65
CA ILE A 132 21.15 -26.18 36.52
C ILE A 132 20.61 -27.45 37.17
N ASP A 133 20.65 -27.54 38.50
CA ASP A 133 20.03 -28.66 39.21
C ASP A 133 18.51 -28.47 39.25
N LYS A 134 17.82 -29.24 38.41
CA LYS A 134 16.37 -29.24 38.34
C LYS A 134 15.67 -29.44 39.68
N LYS A 135 16.28 -30.09 40.65
CA LYS A 135 15.64 -30.36 41.95
C LYS A 135 15.56 -29.13 42.84
N THR A 136 16.46 -28.17 42.63
CA THR A 136 16.54 -26.92 43.39
C THR A 136 15.89 -25.76 42.66
N LEU A 137 15.53 -25.97 41.38
CA LEU A 137 14.91 -24.93 40.53
C LEU A 137 13.52 -24.55 41.06
N PRO A 138 13.23 -23.27 41.29
CA PRO A 138 11.91 -22.83 41.73
C PRO A 138 10.83 -23.09 40.66
N ASP A 139 9.59 -23.33 41.09
CA ASP A 139 8.47 -23.67 40.21
C ASP A 139 8.23 -22.63 39.10
N TYR A 140 8.42 -21.35 39.39
CA TYR A 140 8.21 -20.29 38.42
C TYR A 140 9.22 -20.26 37.27
N LEU A 141 10.38 -20.95 37.43
CA LEU A 141 11.42 -21.03 36.41
C LEU A 141 11.29 -22.27 35.49
N TYR A 142 10.53 -23.31 35.88
CA TYR A 142 10.38 -24.53 35.07
C TYR A 142 9.85 -24.23 33.65
N GLY A 143 8.90 -23.35 33.54
CA GLY A 143 8.35 -22.96 32.23
C GLY A 143 9.42 -22.38 31.30
N TYR A 144 10.27 -21.50 31.83
CA TYR A 144 11.37 -20.90 31.06
C TYR A 144 12.47 -21.93 30.76
N TYR A 145 12.85 -22.72 31.72
CA TYR A 145 13.83 -23.80 31.54
C TYR A 145 13.44 -24.79 30.43
N TYR A 146 12.23 -25.29 30.45
CA TYR A 146 11.76 -26.22 29.41
C TYR A 146 11.54 -25.52 28.07
N HIS A 147 11.16 -24.26 28.07
CA HIS A 147 11.03 -23.46 26.86
C HIS A 147 12.39 -23.35 26.12
N LEU A 148 13.47 -23.11 26.85
CA LEU A 148 14.81 -22.99 26.27
C LEU A 148 15.25 -24.32 25.65
N TYR A 149 15.14 -25.43 26.38
CA TYR A 149 15.45 -26.75 25.84
C TYR A 149 14.63 -27.07 24.57
N ARG A 150 13.31 -26.85 24.62
CA ARG A 150 12.43 -27.05 23.46
C ARG A 150 12.89 -26.23 22.27
N THR A 151 13.19 -24.94 22.50
CA THR A 151 13.59 -24.00 21.44
C THR A 151 14.94 -24.39 20.86
N ILE A 152 15.94 -24.65 21.68
CA ILE A 152 17.29 -25.02 21.23
C ILE A 152 17.26 -26.33 20.44
N TYR A 153 16.61 -27.37 20.95
CA TYR A 153 16.49 -28.65 20.22
C TYR A 153 15.66 -28.50 18.93
N GLY A 154 14.63 -27.65 18.92
CA GLY A 154 13.88 -27.35 17.72
C GLY A 154 14.76 -26.70 16.64
N LEU A 155 15.53 -25.67 17.01
CA LEU A 155 16.50 -25.03 16.11
C LEU A 155 17.58 -26.03 15.63
N MET A 156 18.13 -26.84 16.52
CA MET A 156 19.08 -27.90 16.13
C MET A 156 18.44 -28.89 15.14
N GLY A 157 17.17 -29.23 15.30
CA GLY A 157 16.40 -30.05 14.37
C GLY A 157 16.24 -29.42 13.00
N ASP A 158 15.90 -28.13 12.96
CA ASP A 158 15.70 -27.37 11.72
C ASP A 158 16.99 -27.29 10.87
N TYR A 159 18.16 -27.26 11.54
CA TYR A 159 19.47 -27.16 10.88
C TYR A 159 20.25 -28.45 10.84
N ALA A 160 19.67 -29.57 11.26
CA ALA A 160 20.35 -30.87 11.27
C ALA A 160 20.62 -31.33 9.82
N VAL A 161 21.87 -31.76 9.57
CA VAL A 161 22.31 -32.19 8.23
C VAL A 161 21.76 -33.59 7.87
N THR A 162 21.56 -34.48 8.87
CA THR A 162 21.10 -35.84 8.63
C THR A 162 19.74 -36.10 9.24
N GLU A 163 18.92 -36.88 8.55
CA GLU A 163 17.58 -37.24 9.03
C GLU A 163 17.60 -38.01 10.37
N LYS A 164 18.64 -38.77 10.66
CA LYS A 164 18.80 -39.46 11.93
C LYS A 164 18.94 -38.48 13.11
N VAL A 165 19.81 -37.50 12.94
CA VAL A 165 20.06 -36.46 13.96
C VAL A 165 18.85 -35.53 14.08
N LYS A 166 18.23 -35.19 12.98
CA LYS A 166 17.00 -34.40 12.93
C LYS A 166 15.88 -35.03 13.75
N LYS A 167 15.64 -36.34 13.55
CA LYS A 167 14.62 -37.08 14.29
C LYS A 167 14.91 -37.10 15.81
N GLU A 168 16.18 -37.24 16.20
CA GLU A 168 16.55 -37.22 17.61
C GLU A 168 16.30 -35.85 18.25
N TYR A 169 16.68 -34.77 17.57
CA TYR A 169 16.43 -33.43 18.09
C TYR A 169 14.92 -33.10 18.18
N TYR A 170 14.12 -33.51 17.20
CA TYR A 170 12.68 -33.31 17.28
C TYR A 170 12.04 -34.20 18.38
N ARG A 171 12.57 -35.38 18.63
CA ARG A 171 12.16 -36.21 19.78
C ARG A 171 12.43 -35.49 21.11
N MET A 172 13.57 -34.81 21.22
CA MET A 172 13.88 -34.00 22.41
C MET A 172 12.97 -32.77 22.49
N THR A 173 12.68 -32.13 21.36
CA THR A 173 11.72 -31.03 21.28
C THR A 173 10.34 -31.47 21.79
N ASP A 174 9.86 -32.64 21.38
CA ASP A 174 8.57 -33.18 21.82
C ASP A 174 8.56 -33.46 23.32
N LEU A 175 9.64 -34.06 23.88
CA LEU A 175 9.78 -34.29 25.30
C LEU A 175 9.63 -33.01 26.13
N TYR A 176 10.33 -31.94 25.72
CA TYR A 176 10.26 -30.66 26.42
C TYR A 176 8.95 -29.90 26.15
N ARG A 177 8.30 -30.11 24.98
CA ARG A 177 6.95 -29.66 24.71
C ARG A 177 5.95 -30.26 25.70
N ASP A 178 6.02 -31.56 25.94
CA ASP A 178 5.17 -32.22 26.91
C ASP A 178 5.45 -31.77 28.35
N SER A 179 6.72 -31.52 28.71
CA SER A 179 7.09 -30.93 30.00
C SER A 179 6.50 -29.53 30.18
N LEU A 180 6.51 -28.69 29.14
CA LEU A 180 5.88 -27.36 29.15
C LEU A 180 4.37 -27.40 29.38
N LEU A 181 3.68 -28.38 28.78
CA LEU A 181 2.25 -28.57 28.97
C LEU A 181 1.88 -28.96 30.38
N GLN A 182 2.81 -29.62 31.12
CA GLN A 182 2.59 -29.98 32.52
C GLN A 182 2.79 -28.82 33.49
N VAL A 183 3.69 -27.86 33.19
CA VAL A 183 4.04 -26.77 34.11
C VAL A 183 3.29 -25.47 33.82
N ASN A 184 2.90 -25.24 32.60
CA ASN A 184 2.16 -24.04 32.23
C ASN A 184 0.69 -24.19 32.59
N ALA A 185 0.11 -23.17 33.22
CA ALA A 185 -1.34 -23.10 33.46
C ALA A 185 -2.11 -23.22 32.13
N SER A 186 -3.15 -24.05 32.12
CA SER A 186 -3.91 -24.42 30.91
C SER A 186 -4.55 -23.23 30.15
N ASP A 187 -4.81 -22.14 30.87
CA ASP A 187 -5.37 -20.88 30.33
C ASP A 187 -4.31 -19.85 29.95
N SER A 188 -3.02 -20.15 30.17
CA SER A 188 -1.91 -19.26 29.85
C SER A 188 -1.62 -19.25 28.35
N LEU A 189 -1.08 -18.12 27.84
CA LEU A 189 -0.61 -17.99 26.47
C LEU A 189 0.43 -19.06 26.13
N GLY A 190 1.38 -19.29 27.05
CA GLY A 190 2.44 -20.30 26.87
C GLY A 190 1.88 -21.71 26.65
N HIS A 191 0.88 -22.12 27.44
CA HIS A 191 0.24 -23.43 27.27
C HIS A 191 -0.48 -23.53 25.92
N VAL A 192 -1.27 -22.52 25.54
CA VAL A 192 -2.02 -22.52 24.26
C VAL A 192 -1.09 -22.57 23.06
N LEU A 193 0.00 -21.79 23.07
CA LEU A 193 0.99 -21.82 21.98
C LEU A 193 1.66 -23.19 21.86
N VAL A 194 2.06 -23.81 22.99
CA VAL A 194 2.71 -25.12 23.00
C VAL A 194 1.74 -26.22 22.57
N MET A 195 0.49 -26.17 23.03
CA MET A 195 -0.54 -27.13 22.63
C MET A 195 -0.88 -27.01 21.14
N ALA A 196 -1.03 -25.77 20.63
CA ALA A 196 -1.26 -25.53 19.21
C ALA A 196 -0.09 -26.03 18.35
N ASP A 197 1.16 -25.79 18.78
CA ASP A 197 2.35 -26.33 18.13
C ASP A 197 2.35 -27.86 18.12
N LYS A 198 1.96 -28.49 19.22
CA LYS A 198 1.77 -29.96 19.30
C LYS A 198 0.72 -30.44 18.30
N CYS A 199 -0.43 -29.80 18.24
CA CYS A 199 -1.48 -30.12 17.27
C CYS A 199 -0.99 -29.95 15.82
N ILE A 200 -0.23 -28.89 15.54
CA ILE A 200 0.35 -28.63 14.21
C ILE A 200 1.31 -29.76 13.80
N VAL A 201 2.20 -30.18 14.68
CA VAL A 201 3.15 -31.29 14.42
C VAL A 201 2.43 -32.61 14.18
N HIS A 202 1.29 -32.84 14.84
CA HIS A 202 0.45 -34.02 14.63
C HIS A 202 -0.61 -33.87 13.54
N ALA A 203 -0.47 -32.87 12.65
CA ALA A 203 -1.38 -32.61 11.54
C ALA A 203 -2.84 -32.29 11.95
N GLN A 204 -3.06 -31.88 13.18
CA GLN A 204 -4.37 -31.45 13.72
C GLN A 204 -4.55 -29.94 13.53
N TYR A 205 -4.44 -29.47 12.28
CA TYR A 205 -4.35 -28.03 11.96
C TYR A 205 -5.61 -27.25 12.36
N ASP A 206 -6.79 -27.82 12.15
CA ASP A 206 -8.06 -27.15 12.47
C ASP A 206 -8.22 -26.92 13.97
N GLU A 207 -7.79 -27.88 14.78
CA GLU A 207 -7.82 -27.78 16.23
C GLU A 207 -6.84 -26.70 16.72
N ALA A 208 -5.62 -26.70 16.19
CA ALA A 208 -4.62 -25.68 16.50
C ALA A 208 -5.13 -24.27 16.16
N ILE A 209 -5.67 -24.10 14.96
CA ILE A 209 -6.22 -22.83 14.50
C ILE A 209 -7.38 -22.38 15.41
N ARG A 210 -8.29 -23.28 15.76
CA ARG A 210 -9.42 -22.98 16.63
C ARG A 210 -8.97 -22.45 17.99
N MET A 211 -8.03 -23.15 18.65
CA MET A 211 -7.51 -22.77 19.96
C MET A 211 -6.79 -21.41 19.93
N LEU A 212 -5.95 -21.20 18.92
CA LEU A 212 -5.22 -19.96 18.75
C LEU A 212 -6.16 -18.79 18.49
N MET A 213 -7.20 -18.97 17.66
CA MET A 213 -8.20 -17.95 17.38
C MET A 213 -9.03 -17.60 18.60
N GLU A 214 -9.40 -18.60 19.40
CA GLU A 214 -10.12 -18.39 20.66
C GLU A 214 -9.30 -17.51 21.62
N TYR A 215 -7.99 -17.81 21.72
CA TYR A 215 -7.10 -17.01 22.56
C TYR A 215 -6.85 -15.61 21.99
N TYR A 216 -6.66 -15.50 20.67
CA TYR A 216 -6.44 -14.20 19.97
C TYR A 216 -7.58 -13.22 20.19
N ASN A 217 -8.81 -13.71 20.35
CA ASN A 217 -9.99 -12.90 20.58
C ASN A 217 -10.14 -12.40 22.04
N LYS A 218 -9.23 -12.78 22.94
CA LYS A 218 -9.24 -12.27 24.32
C LYS A 218 -8.95 -10.76 24.34
N PRO A 219 -9.69 -9.97 25.12
CA PRO A 219 -9.37 -8.56 25.29
C PRO A 219 -8.01 -8.39 26.00
N SER A 220 -7.28 -7.33 25.71
CA SER A 220 -6.02 -6.94 26.37
C SER A 220 -4.75 -7.75 26.03
N LEU A 221 -4.63 -8.32 24.83
CA LEU A 221 -3.36 -8.86 24.36
C LEU A 221 -2.41 -7.73 23.96
N ASP A 222 -1.17 -7.80 24.47
CA ASP A 222 -0.10 -6.92 24.00
C ASP A 222 0.37 -7.30 22.58
N ASP A 223 1.14 -6.43 21.95
CA ASP A 223 1.58 -6.66 20.57
C ASP A 223 2.55 -7.85 20.46
N HIS A 224 3.36 -8.13 21.47
CA HIS A 224 4.24 -9.29 21.47
C HIS A 224 3.44 -10.61 21.50
N SER A 225 2.43 -10.71 22.36
CA SER A 225 1.50 -11.84 22.41
C SER A 225 0.74 -12.03 21.10
N LYS A 226 0.31 -10.92 20.48
CA LYS A 226 -0.33 -10.97 19.16
C LYS A 226 0.63 -11.48 18.09
N ALA A 227 1.89 -11.03 18.08
CA ALA A 227 2.90 -11.49 17.14
C ALA A 227 3.09 -13.00 17.22
N MET A 228 3.25 -13.55 18.41
CA MET A 228 3.42 -14.99 18.63
C MET A 228 2.20 -15.80 18.18
N LEU A 229 0.99 -15.37 18.58
CA LEU A 229 -0.25 -16.06 18.21
C LEU A 229 -0.46 -16.07 16.71
N THR A 230 -0.31 -14.90 16.07
CA THR A 230 -0.55 -14.77 14.62
C THR A 230 0.55 -15.46 13.80
N TYR A 231 1.79 -15.49 14.29
CA TYR A 231 2.82 -16.31 13.68
C TYR A 231 2.47 -17.80 13.72
N THR A 232 2.07 -18.30 14.89
CA THR A 232 1.69 -19.72 15.05
C THR A 232 0.44 -20.07 14.22
N LEU A 233 -0.54 -19.16 14.15
CA LEU A 233 -1.68 -19.28 13.23
C LEU A 233 -1.23 -19.40 11.77
N SER A 234 -0.26 -18.58 11.36
CA SER A 234 0.26 -18.62 9.99
C SER A 234 0.88 -19.97 9.64
N GLU A 235 1.57 -20.60 10.59
CA GLU A 235 2.14 -21.94 10.39
C GLU A 235 1.05 -23.02 10.30
N GLY A 236 -0.01 -22.92 11.10
CA GLY A 236 -1.19 -23.78 10.99
C GLY A 236 -1.85 -23.71 9.61
N TYR A 237 -2.08 -22.48 9.11
CA TYR A 237 -2.64 -22.26 7.77
C TYR A 237 -1.68 -22.70 6.66
N ARG A 238 -0.38 -22.49 6.81
CA ARG A 238 0.64 -22.95 5.87
C ARG A 238 0.59 -24.47 5.66
N LEU A 239 0.59 -25.23 6.75
CA LEU A 239 0.59 -26.70 6.72
C LEU A 239 -0.77 -27.26 6.31
N LYS A 240 -1.86 -26.52 6.54
CA LYS A 240 -3.18 -26.81 5.99
C LYS A 240 -3.25 -26.55 4.48
N GLY A 241 -2.29 -25.82 3.88
CA GLY A 241 -2.28 -25.45 2.46
C GLY A 241 -3.05 -24.17 2.13
N ASP A 242 -3.52 -23.43 3.12
CA ASP A 242 -4.21 -22.15 2.94
C ASP A 242 -3.19 -20.99 2.88
N LYS A 243 -2.75 -20.67 1.69
CA LYS A 243 -1.80 -19.56 1.43
C LYS A 243 -2.36 -18.18 1.81
N GLN A 244 -3.66 -17.97 1.68
CA GLN A 244 -4.27 -16.67 1.99
C GLN A 244 -4.35 -16.46 3.50
N GLY A 245 -4.77 -17.47 4.26
CA GLY A 245 -4.71 -17.47 5.71
C GLY A 245 -3.28 -17.30 6.22
N GLN A 246 -2.33 -18.04 5.66
CA GLN A 246 -0.91 -17.91 5.99
C GLN A 246 -0.43 -16.46 5.80
N LYS A 247 -0.69 -15.87 4.62
CA LYS A 247 -0.28 -14.48 4.31
C LYS A 247 -0.91 -13.47 5.24
N HIS A 248 -2.19 -13.61 5.53
CA HIS A 248 -2.93 -12.74 6.43
C HIS A 248 -2.31 -12.71 7.83
N TYR A 249 -2.11 -13.88 8.43
CA TYR A 249 -1.58 -13.98 9.79
C TYR A 249 -0.09 -13.65 9.88
N LEU A 250 0.71 -13.92 8.84
CA LEU A 250 2.07 -13.40 8.75
C LEU A 250 2.12 -11.87 8.71
N ALA A 251 1.19 -11.25 7.99
CA ALA A 251 1.11 -9.79 7.93
C ALA A 251 0.77 -9.18 9.29
N LEU A 252 -0.18 -9.78 10.03
CA LEU A 252 -0.51 -9.35 11.40
C LEU A 252 0.68 -9.51 12.36
N SER A 253 1.39 -10.65 12.29
CA SER A 253 2.58 -10.89 13.09
C SER A 253 3.69 -9.87 12.77
N ALA A 254 3.95 -9.62 11.49
CA ALA A 254 4.96 -8.65 11.07
C ALA A 254 4.63 -7.22 11.53
N ILE A 255 3.34 -6.81 11.50
CA ILE A 255 2.90 -5.51 12.03
C ILE A 255 3.19 -5.41 13.53
N ALA A 256 2.86 -6.44 14.29
CA ALA A 256 3.07 -6.45 15.73
C ALA A 256 4.57 -6.45 16.10
N ASP A 257 5.38 -7.25 15.42
CA ASP A 257 6.85 -7.27 15.58
C ASP A 257 7.47 -5.90 15.29
N LEU A 258 7.14 -5.30 14.14
CA LEU A 258 7.68 -4.01 13.73
C LEU A 258 7.27 -2.86 14.67
N LYS A 259 6.02 -2.84 15.14
CA LYS A 259 5.53 -1.83 16.10
C LYS A 259 6.20 -1.97 17.47
N SER A 260 6.52 -3.19 17.87
CA SER A 260 7.27 -3.46 19.10
C SER A 260 8.78 -3.24 18.96
N ALA A 261 9.24 -2.80 17.79
CA ALA A 261 10.65 -2.67 17.44
C ALA A 261 11.46 -3.96 17.68
N VAL A 262 10.83 -5.13 17.52
CA VAL A 262 11.53 -6.42 17.48
C VAL A 262 12.36 -6.46 16.21
N LYS A 263 13.59 -6.97 16.28
CA LYS A 263 14.52 -7.08 15.14
C LYS A 263 14.89 -8.53 14.81
N GLU A 264 14.63 -9.44 15.73
CA GLU A 264 14.80 -10.87 15.54
C GLU A 264 13.45 -11.52 15.22
N TYR A 265 12.86 -11.26 14.05
CA TYR A 265 11.57 -11.79 13.64
C TYR A 265 11.67 -12.64 12.36
N VAL A 266 10.72 -13.57 12.21
CA VAL A 266 10.62 -14.49 11.07
C VAL A 266 9.47 -14.12 10.14
N SER A 267 8.47 -13.45 10.69
CA SER A 267 7.19 -13.16 10.03
C SER A 267 7.36 -12.37 8.72
N LEU A 268 8.09 -11.27 8.75
CA LEU A 268 8.29 -10.40 7.57
C LEU A 268 9.11 -11.10 6.48
N ARG A 269 10.12 -11.90 6.85
CA ARG A 269 10.91 -12.70 5.89
C ARG A 269 10.04 -13.73 5.17
N LYS A 270 9.24 -14.50 5.93
CA LYS A 270 8.31 -15.48 5.33
C LYS A 270 7.26 -14.80 4.45
N LEU A 271 6.75 -13.64 4.89
CA LEU A 271 5.83 -12.83 4.11
C LEU A 271 6.48 -12.34 2.81
N ALA A 272 7.75 -11.91 2.85
CA ALA A 272 8.51 -11.51 1.66
C ALA A 272 8.56 -12.63 0.61
N SER A 273 8.78 -13.87 1.03
CA SER A 273 8.78 -15.02 0.12
C SER A 273 7.40 -15.24 -0.51
N LEU A 274 6.31 -15.13 0.26
CA LEU A 274 4.95 -15.30 -0.26
C LEU A 274 4.58 -14.22 -1.27
N VAL A 275 4.88 -12.95 -0.99
CA VAL A 275 4.58 -11.86 -1.92
C VAL A 275 5.47 -11.92 -3.16
N TYR A 276 6.68 -12.48 -3.05
CA TYR A 276 7.54 -12.78 -4.20
C TYR A 276 6.91 -13.83 -5.13
N ASP A 277 6.41 -14.92 -4.55
CA ASP A 277 5.74 -15.98 -5.30
C ASP A 277 4.47 -15.48 -6.01
N GLU A 278 3.82 -14.45 -5.46
CA GLU A 278 2.68 -13.76 -6.06
C GLU A 278 3.08 -12.71 -7.12
N GLY A 279 4.38 -12.45 -7.32
CA GLY A 279 4.92 -11.51 -8.30
C GLY A 279 5.08 -10.07 -7.81
N ASP A 280 4.81 -9.78 -6.54
CA ASP A 280 5.06 -8.45 -5.94
C ASP A 280 6.53 -8.33 -5.51
N ILE A 281 7.39 -8.17 -6.51
CA ILE A 281 8.85 -8.12 -6.34
C ILE A 281 9.27 -6.92 -5.49
N ASP A 282 8.57 -5.79 -5.59
CA ASP A 282 8.92 -4.57 -4.87
C ASP A 282 8.73 -4.73 -3.36
N ARG A 283 7.56 -5.26 -2.93
CA ARG A 283 7.33 -5.56 -1.53
C ARG A 283 8.25 -6.66 -1.03
N ALA A 284 8.44 -7.74 -1.80
CA ALA A 284 9.33 -8.83 -1.43
C ALA A 284 10.75 -8.33 -1.13
N TYR A 285 11.30 -7.48 -2.01
CA TYR A 285 12.60 -6.87 -1.83
C TYR A 285 12.66 -5.96 -0.59
N ASN A 286 11.68 -5.05 -0.44
CA ASN A 286 11.64 -4.10 0.67
C ASN A 286 11.50 -4.81 2.02
N TYR A 287 10.64 -5.83 2.11
CA TYR A 287 10.42 -6.60 3.33
C TYR A 287 11.66 -7.41 3.72
N LEU A 288 12.29 -8.06 2.73
CA LEU A 288 13.48 -8.84 2.98
C LEU A 288 14.69 -7.98 3.33
N LYS A 289 14.84 -6.82 2.67
CA LYS A 289 15.84 -5.82 2.99
C LYS A 289 15.67 -5.29 4.41
N CYS A 290 14.44 -4.95 4.80
CA CYS A 290 14.14 -4.54 6.17
C CYS A 290 14.50 -5.63 7.18
N SER A 291 14.12 -6.88 6.89
CA SER A 291 14.45 -8.03 7.75
C SER A 291 15.96 -8.24 7.89
N LEU A 292 16.73 -8.07 6.81
CA LEU A 292 18.20 -8.20 6.82
C LEU A 292 18.87 -7.11 7.64
N GLU A 293 18.43 -5.86 7.45
CA GLU A 293 18.94 -4.71 8.21
C GLU A 293 18.68 -4.88 9.71
N ASP A 294 17.46 -5.29 10.08
CA ASP A 294 17.09 -5.51 11.48
C ASP A 294 17.83 -6.70 12.10
N ALA A 295 17.93 -7.84 11.41
CA ALA A 295 18.68 -9.01 11.87
C ALA A 295 20.18 -8.68 12.05
N THR A 296 20.75 -7.87 11.17
CA THR A 296 22.14 -7.41 11.27
C THR A 296 22.33 -6.47 12.46
N LEU A 297 21.44 -5.51 12.68
CA LEU A 297 21.48 -4.59 13.83
C LEU A 297 21.27 -5.32 15.17
N CYS A 298 20.47 -6.38 15.17
CA CYS A 298 20.24 -7.23 16.33
C CYS A 298 21.42 -8.17 16.63
N ASN A 299 22.34 -8.38 15.67
CA ASN A 299 23.34 -9.45 15.66
C ASN A 299 22.71 -10.86 15.69
N ALA A 300 21.53 -11.01 15.07
CA ALA A 300 20.81 -12.27 14.96
C ALA A 300 21.39 -13.11 13.81
N ARG A 301 22.53 -13.77 14.06
CA ARG A 301 23.33 -14.49 13.04
C ARG A 301 22.53 -15.52 12.27
N LEU A 302 21.69 -16.27 12.97
CA LEU A 302 20.85 -17.31 12.38
C LEU A 302 19.85 -16.68 11.39
N ARG A 303 19.19 -15.60 11.77
CA ARG A 303 18.24 -14.88 10.88
C ARG A 303 18.95 -14.27 9.68
N THR A 304 20.13 -13.70 9.89
CA THR A 304 20.98 -13.19 8.79
C THR A 304 21.33 -14.31 7.81
N LEU A 305 21.70 -15.51 8.31
CA LEU A 305 21.98 -16.68 7.47
C LEU A 305 20.74 -17.12 6.66
N GLU A 306 19.58 -17.25 7.30
CA GLU A 306 18.32 -17.62 6.64
C GLU A 306 17.94 -16.61 5.53
N ILE A 307 18.08 -15.33 5.82
CA ILE A 307 17.77 -14.26 4.86
C ILE A 307 18.77 -14.31 3.70
N SER A 308 20.06 -14.51 3.98
CA SER A 308 21.11 -14.54 2.97
C SER A 308 20.94 -15.64 1.92
N GLN A 309 20.19 -16.70 2.21
CA GLN A 309 19.86 -17.75 1.26
C GLN A 309 18.81 -17.30 0.22
N VAL A 310 17.87 -16.46 0.61
CA VAL A 310 16.74 -16.03 -0.23
C VAL A 310 17.00 -14.65 -0.85
N PHE A 311 17.72 -13.78 -0.16
CA PHE A 311 17.97 -12.39 -0.56
C PHE A 311 18.56 -12.26 -1.96
N PRO A 312 19.58 -13.04 -2.40
CA PRO A 312 20.16 -12.90 -3.75
C PRO A 312 19.14 -13.14 -4.86
N ILE A 313 18.20 -14.07 -4.66
CA ILE A 313 17.17 -14.43 -5.65
C ILE A 313 16.21 -13.25 -5.84
N ILE A 314 15.72 -12.72 -4.73
CA ILE A 314 14.76 -11.60 -4.75
C ILE A 314 15.45 -10.30 -5.21
N ASP A 315 16.70 -10.06 -4.75
CA ASP A 315 17.48 -8.90 -5.20
C ASP A 315 17.76 -8.95 -6.70
N GLN A 316 18.16 -10.11 -7.23
CA GLN A 316 18.35 -10.27 -8.66
C GLN A 316 17.08 -9.99 -9.46
N ALA A 317 15.92 -10.50 -9.00
CA ALA A 317 14.65 -10.24 -9.64
C ALA A 317 14.28 -8.74 -9.59
N TYR A 318 14.54 -8.09 -8.46
CA TYR A 318 14.33 -6.65 -8.28
C TYR A 318 15.26 -5.82 -9.19
N GLN A 319 16.55 -6.16 -9.26
CA GLN A 319 17.51 -5.50 -10.13
C GLN A 319 17.15 -5.64 -11.62
N LEU A 320 16.74 -6.85 -12.04
CA LEU A 320 16.27 -7.09 -13.40
C LEU A 320 15.03 -6.25 -13.73
N LYS A 321 14.07 -6.19 -12.83
CA LYS A 321 12.87 -5.37 -12.96
C LYS A 321 13.25 -3.89 -13.09
N THR A 322 14.08 -3.38 -12.18
CA THR A 322 14.53 -1.99 -12.16
C THR A 322 15.29 -1.62 -13.44
N LYS A 323 16.20 -2.50 -13.92
CA LYS A 323 16.91 -2.31 -15.20
C LYS A 323 15.93 -2.23 -16.37
N ARG A 324 14.92 -3.12 -16.40
CA ARG A 324 13.89 -3.11 -17.46
C ARG A 324 13.11 -1.79 -17.44
N GLN A 325 12.66 -1.34 -16.27
CA GLN A 325 11.97 -0.06 -16.12
C GLN A 325 12.83 1.12 -16.54
N GLN A 326 14.13 1.12 -16.17
CA GLN A 326 15.08 2.15 -16.62
C GLN A 326 15.28 2.15 -18.14
N GLN A 327 15.36 0.97 -18.78
CA GLN A 327 15.46 0.85 -20.23
C GLN A 327 14.19 1.36 -20.91
N GLU A 328 13.01 0.99 -20.44
CA GLU A 328 11.73 1.48 -20.93
C GLU A 328 11.62 3.01 -20.81
N MET A 329 12.05 3.56 -19.68
CA MET A 329 12.09 5.01 -19.46
C MET A 329 13.09 5.70 -20.43
N LYS A 330 14.29 5.12 -20.66
CA LYS A 330 15.27 5.64 -21.62
C LYS A 330 14.70 5.63 -23.04
N VAL A 331 14.06 4.54 -23.46
CA VAL A 331 13.42 4.44 -24.78
C VAL A 331 12.31 5.49 -24.91
N SER A 332 11.48 5.64 -23.88
CA SER A 332 10.43 6.66 -23.85
C SER A 332 11.01 8.08 -23.97
N LEU A 333 12.10 8.39 -23.24
CA LEU A 333 12.78 9.69 -23.33
C LEU A 333 13.36 9.94 -24.73
N ILE A 334 13.96 8.91 -25.35
CA ILE A 334 14.48 8.99 -26.71
C ILE A 334 13.33 9.27 -27.70
N CYS A 335 12.21 8.55 -27.57
CA CYS A 335 11.04 8.77 -28.43
C CYS A 335 10.47 10.19 -28.27
N ILE A 336 10.36 10.70 -27.03
CA ILE A 336 9.91 12.07 -26.75
C ILE A 336 10.91 13.10 -27.34
N SER A 337 12.22 12.85 -27.20
CA SER A 337 13.24 13.74 -27.74
C SER A 337 13.21 13.79 -29.27
N LEU A 338 13.06 12.64 -29.94
CA LEU A 338 12.89 12.55 -31.39
C LEU A 338 11.62 13.28 -31.88
N LEU A 339 10.51 13.08 -31.14
CA LEU A 339 9.25 13.78 -31.44
C LEU A 339 9.40 15.29 -31.27
N SER A 340 10.12 15.74 -30.23
CA SER A 340 10.40 17.16 -30.00
C SER A 340 11.26 17.76 -31.10
N VAL A 341 12.30 17.04 -31.56
CA VAL A 341 13.13 17.46 -32.70
C VAL A 341 12.30 17.52 -33.97
N PHE A 342 11.47 16.50 -34.23
CA PHE A 342 10.55 16.51 -35.37
C PHE A 342 9.58 17.71 -35.36
N LEU A 343 9.02 18.02 -34.18
CA LEU A 343 8.17 19.21 -33.99
C LEU A 343 8.93 20.51 -34.26
N LEU A 344 10.18 20.64 -33.77
CA LEU A 344 11.00 21.81 -34.03
C LEU A 344 11.31 21.96 -35.52
N VAL A 345 11.63 20.86 -36.22
CA VAL A 345 11.84 20.85 -37.67
C VAL A 345 10.56 21.24 -38.41
N ALA A 346 9.41 20.72 -37.99
CA ALA A 346 8.11 21.06 -38.56
C ALA A 346 7.78 22.56 -38.35
N ILE A 347 8.00 23.09 -37.14
CA ILE A 347 7.83 24.51 -36.84
C ILE A 347 8.78 25.37 -37.68
N PHE A 348 10.05 24.96 -37.82
CA PHE A 348 11.01 25.66 -38.65
C PHE A 348 10.58 25.65 -40.13
N PHE A 349 10.06 24.53 -40.62
CA PHE A 349 9.56 24.42 -41.99
C PHE A 349 8.33 25.30 -42.21
N VAL A 350 7.40 25.28 -41.25
CA VAL A 350 6.22 26.18 -41.28
C VAL A 350 6.64 27.63 -41.20
N TYR A 351 7.59 28.00 -40.33
CA TYR A 351 8.15 29.34 -40.24
C TYR A 351 8.80 29.79 -41.56
N LYS A 352 9.60 28.89 -42.18
CA LYS A 352 10.23 29.15 -43.47
C LYS A 352 9.19 29.34 -44.58
N GLN A 353 8.12 28.53 -44.57
CA GLN A 353 6.99 28.69 -45.49
C GLN A 353 6.23 29.99 -45.25
N MET A 354 5.96 30.34 -44.00
CA MET A 354 5.32 31.61 -43.63
C MET A 354 6.17 32.81 -44.07
N LYS A 355 7.50 32.73 -43.93
CA LYS A 355 8.41 33.79 -44.38
C LYS A 355 8.44 33.93 -45.91
N LYS A 356 8.38 32.79 -46.65
CA LYS A 356 8.21 32.83 -48.13
C LYS A 356 6.87 33.42 -48.54
N VAL A 357 5.80 33.02 -47.83
CA VAL A 357 4.45 33.56 -48.06
C VAL A 357 4.39 35.05 -47.71
N ALA A 358 5.05 35.47 -46.62
CA ALA A 358 5.14 36.88 -46.23
C ALA A 358 5.97 37.72 -47.21
N ALA A 359 7.06 37.14 -47.77
CA ALA A 359 7.88 37.79 -48.81
C ALA A 359 7.11 37.91 -50.14
N ALA A 360 6.45 36.81 -50.57
CA ALA A 360 5.58 36.85 -51.76
C ALA A 360 4.38 37.80 -51.56
N ARG A 361 3.89 37.90 -50.30
CA ARG A 361 2.82 38.82 -49.95
C ARG A 361 3.26 40.30 -49.99
N ARG A 362 4.55 40.57 -49.60
CA ARG A 362 5.12 41.94 -49.77
C ARG A 362 5.26 42.28 -51.24
N GLU A 363 5.74 41.35 -52.04
CA GLU A 363 5.87 41.54 -53.49
C GLU A 363 4.51 41.79 -54.15
N VAL A 364 3.46 41.07 -53.69
CA VAL A 364 2.06 41.31 -54.11
C VAL A 364 1.51 42.65 -53.60
N VAL A 365 1.89 43.05 -52.37
CA VAL A 365 1.46 44.35 -51.81
C VAL A 365 2.17 45.48 -52.54
N ASP A 366 3.49 45.36 -52.86
CA ASP A 366 4.23 46.34 -53.62
C ASP A 366 3.70 46.47 -55.08
N THR A 367 3.26 45.32 -55.64
CA THR A 367 2.61 45.28 -56.94
C THR A 367 1.19 45.86 -56.91
N ASN A 368 0.46 45.67 -55.75
CA ASN A 368 -0.87 46.24 -55.55
C ASN A 368 -0.85 47.72 -55.20
N THR A 369 0.25 48.27 -54.61
CA THR A 369 0.41 49.69 -54.45
C THR A 369 0.55 50.39 -55.81
N LEU A 370 1.17 49.75 -56.76
CA LEU A 370 1.24 50.19 -58.15
C LEU A 370 -0.12 50.08 -58.85
N LEU A 371 -0.91 49.06 -58.47
CA LEU A 371 -2.31 48.93 -58.94
C LEU A 371 -3.31 49.84 -58.20
N GLN A 372 -2.97 50.28 -56.95
CA GLN A 372 -3.81 51.24 -56.20
C GLN A 372 -3.83 52.62 -56.80
N GLU A 373 -2.76 53.05 -57.46
CA GLU A 373 -2.79 54.30 -58.28
C GLU A 373 -3.76 54.19 -59.48
N LEU A 374 -4.14 52.95 -59.88
CA LEU A 374 -5.09 52.69 -60.95
C LEU A 374 -6.54 52.40 -60.47
N ASN A 375 -6.73 52.20 -59.14
CA ASN A 375 -8.00 51.69 -58.64
C ASN A 375 -8.58 52.53 -57.48
N GLU A 376 -8.61 53.84 -57.53
CA GLU A 376 -9.38 54.65 -56.57
C GLU A 376 -10.89 54.30 -56.55
N GLU A 377 -11.39 53.67 -57.62
CA GLU A 377 -12.79 53.18 -57.68
C GLU A 377 -13.09 51.86 -56.93
N LEU A 378 -12.06 51.17 -56.51
CA LEU A 378 -12.22 49.89 -55.76
C LEU A 378 -12.08 50.05 -54.24
N HIS A 379 -11.97 51.22 -53.71
CA HIS A 379 -11.68 51.51 -52.31
C HIS A 379 -12.81 51.07 -51.36
N ASP A 380 -14.05 51.12 -51.73
CA ASP A 380 -15.18 50.76 -50.89
C ASP A 380 -15.37 49.23 -50.72
N SER A 381 -14.96 48.44 -51.70
CA SER A 381 -15.07 47.02 -51.63
C SER A 381 -13.97 46.39 -50.75
N ASN A 382 -12.79 47.07 -50.65
CA ASN A 382 -11.66 46.54 -49.86
C ASN A 382 -11.79 46.83 -48.34
N SER A 383 -12.59 47.79 -47.90
CA SER A 383 -12.78 48.02 -46.45
C SER A 383 -13.61 46.92 -45.79
N GLN A 384 -14.67 46.47 -46.50
CA GLN A 384 -15.50 45.35 -46.00
C GLN A 384 -14.72 43.98 -45.92
N LEU A 385 -13.77 43.77 -46.84
CA LEU A 385 -12.91 42.57 -46.84
C LEU A 385 -11.89 42.58 -45.69
N LYS A 386 -11.43 43.74 -45.24
CA LYS A 386 -10.51 43.87 -44.09
C LYS A 386 -11.17 43.51 -42.75
N GLU A 387 -12.41 43.91 -42.56
CA GLU A 387 -13.18 43.67 -41.35
C GLU A 387 -13.49 42.17 -41.17
N MET A 388 -13.83 41.51 -42.29
CA MET A 388 -14.11 40.07 -42.28
C MET A 388 -12.86 39.21 -42.01
N ASN A 389 -11.66 39.67 -42.44
CA ASN A 389 -10.40 38.98 -42.17
C ASN A 389 -9.94 39.10 -40.70
N HIS A 390 -10.29 40.19 -40.02
CA HIS A 390 -9.98 40.34 -38.61
C HIS A 390 -10.77 39.32 -37.77
N THR A 391 -12.07 39.20 -38.02
CA THR A 391 -12.98 38.27 -37.34
C THR A 391 -12.59 36.81 -37.59
N LEU A 392 -12.11 36.49 -38.81
CA LEU A 392 -11.68 35.13 -39.16
C LEU A 392 -10.33 34.76 -38.49
N SER A 393 -9.44 35.75 -38.33
CA SER A 393 -8.14 35.57 -37.70
C SER A 393 -8.25 35.30 -36.18
N GLU A 394 -9.15 36.00 -35.49
CA GLU A 394 -9.45 35.77 -34.07
C GLU A 394 -10.07 34.38 -33.85
N ALA A 395 -11.00 33.98 -34.73
CA ALA A 395 -11.61 32.65 -34.67
C ALA A 395 -10.59 31.51 -34.89
N ASN A 396 -9.61 31.72 -35.78
CA ASN A 396 -8.56 30.70 -36.01
C ASN A 396 -7.55 30.63 -34.88
N TYR A 397 -7.17 31.74 -34.26
CA TYR A 397 -6.29 31.76 -33.10
C TYR A 397 -6.88 30.95 -31.93
N ILE A 398 -8.15 31.18 -31.62
CA ILE A 398 -8.89 30.44 -30.59
C ILE A 398 -8.91 28.93 -30.93
N LYS A 399 -9.08 28.57 -32.20
CA LYS A 399 -9.13 27.20 -32.66
C LYS A 399 -7.79 26.47 -32.51
N GLU A 400 -6.66 27.10 -32.77
CA GLU A 400 -5.31 26.51 -32.64
C GLU A 400 -4.95 26.27 -31.17
N GLU A 401 -5.28 27.18 -30.27
CA GLU A 401 -5.09 26.99 -28.83
C GLU A 401 -5.87 25.79 -28.31
N TYR A 402 -7.09 25.57 -28.83
CA TYR A 402 -7.94 24.44 -28.48
C TYR A 402 -7.35 23.11 -28.93
N ILE A 403 -6.82 23.05 -30.14
CA ILE A 403 -6.22 21.84 -30.70
C ILE A 403 -4.99 21.46 -29.86
N GLY A 404 -4.18 22.42 -29.44
CA GLY A 404 -3.03 22.18 -28.57
C GLY A 404 -3.42 21.53 -27.24
N ARG A 405 -4.38 22.10 -26.51
CA ARG A 405 -4.90 21.56 -25.25
C ARG A 405 -5.54 20.18 -25.40
N TYR A 406 -6.26 19.95 -26.49
CA TYR A 406 -6.88 18.66 -26.77
C TYR A 406 -5.84 17.55 -27.03
N MET A 407 -4.76 17.88 -27.75
CA MET A 407 -3.65 16.96 -28.00
C MET A 407 -2.90 16.58 -26.73
N ASP A 408 -2.69 17.56 -25.83
CA ASP A 408 -2.05 17.32 -24.52
C ASP A 408 -2.90 16.40 -23.64
N GLN A 409 -4.22 16.62 -23.65
CA GLN A 409 -5.16 15.77 -22.94
C GLN A 409 -5.22 14.35 -23.50
N CYS A 410 -5.17 14.20 -24.83
CA CYS A 410 -5.10 12.90 -25.48
C CYS A 410 -3.81 12.14 -25.12
N SER A 411 -2.66 12.83 -25.05
CA SER A 411 -1.38 12.25 -24.65
C SER A 411 -1.45 11.68 -23.22
N THR A 412 -2.00 12.45 -22.30
CA THR A 412 -2.21 12.03 -20.91
C THR A 412 -3.10 10.80 -20.80
N TYR A 413 -4.17 10.71 -21.62
CA TYR A 413 -5.03 9.52 -21.64
C TYR A 413 -4.31 8.28 -22.19
N LEU A 414 -3.44 8.44 -23.19
CA LEU A 414 -2.65 7.33 -23.73
C LEU A 414 -1.69 6.78 -22.69
N ASP A 415 -1.02 7.66 -21.94
CA ASP A 415 -0.11 7.27 -20.86
C ASP A 415 -0.84 6.49 -19.75
N LYS A 416 -2.02 6.96 -19.35
CA LYS A 416 -2.85 6.29 -18.34
C LYS A 416 -3.37 4.93 -18.83
N MET A 417 -3.79 4.83 -20.08
CA MET A 417 -4.19 3.56 -20.70
C MET A 417 -3.02 2.56 -20.74
N ASP A 418 -1.81 3.04 -21.04
CA ASP A 418 -0.64 2.16 -21.09
C ASP A 418 -0.23 1.68 -19.69
N LEU A 419 -0.32 2.51 -18.67
CA LEU A 419 -0.14 2.12 -17.27
C LEU A 419 -1.17 1.06 -16.85
N TYR A 420 -2.44 1.24 -17.20
CA TYR A 420 -3.49 0.26 -16.92
C TYR A 420 -3.24 -1.06 -17.66
N ARG A 421 -2.88 -1.02 -18.94
CA ARG A 421 -2.49 -2.19 -19.74
C ARG A 421 -1.31 -2.94 -19.10
N ARG A 422 -0.30 -2.22 -18.63
CA ARG A 422 0.87 -2.80 -17.94
C ARG A 422 0.46 -3.50 -16.64
N SER A 423 -0.48 -2.91 -15.89
CA SER A 423 -1.00 -3.53 -14.66
C SER A 423 -1.71 -4.86 -14.96
N LEU A 424 -2.56 -4.89 -16.00
CA LEU A 424 -3.25 -6.10 -16.44
C LEU A 424 -2.28 -7.17 -16.96
N ASN A 425 -1.28 -6.78 -17.74
CA ASN A 425 -0.26 -7.70 -18.24
C ASN A 425 0.55 -8.33 -17.10
N LYS A 426 0.81 -7.58 -16.03
CA LYS A 426 1.52 -8.07 -14.83
C LYS A 426 0.72 -9.16 -14.12
N ILE A 427 -0.59 -8.98 -14.01
CA ILE A 427 -1.53 -9.96 -13.46
C ILE A 427 -1.62 -11.20 -14.37
N ALA A 428 -1.68 -10.99 -15.69
CA ALA A 428 -1.75 -12.05 -16.69
C ALA A 428 -0.48 -12.91 -16.71
N ALA A 429 0.70 -12.28 -16.70
CA ALA A 429 2.01 -12.96 -16.69
C ALA A 429 2.24 -13.79 -15.41
N ALA A 430 1.61 -13.40 -14.31
CA ALA A 430 1.62 -14.15 -13.05
C ALA A 430 0.68 -15.38 -13.05
N GLY A 431 -0.01 -15.66 -14.16
CA GLY A 431 -0.94 -16.79 -14.29
C GLY A 431 -2.22 -16.66 -13.47
N ARG A 432 -2.53 -15.49 -12.92
CA ARG A 432 -3.67 -15.24 -12.02
C ARG A 432 -4.94 -14.86 -12.79
N VAL A 433 -5.51 -15.85 -13.47
CA VAL A 433 -6.66 -15.65 -14.37
C VAL A 433 -7.86 -15.02 -13.63
N GLU A 434 -8.11 -15.40 -12.38
CA GLU A 434 -9.25 -14.92 -11.60
C GLU A 434 -9.08 -13.46 -11.14
N GLU A 435 -7.87 -13.05 -10.80
CA GLU A 435 -7.55 -11.66 -10.48
C GLU A 435 -7.54 -10.79 -11.73
N LEU A 436 -7.06 -11.32 -12.85
CA LEU A 436 -7.16 -10.65 -14.15
C LEU A 436 -8.63 -10.40 -14.52
N TYR A 437 -9.47 -11.41 -14.33
CA TYR A 437 -10.91 -11.28 -14.59
C TYR A 437 -11.55 -10.23 -13.67
N LYS A 438 -11.20 -10.22 -12.37
CA LYS A 438 -11.67 -9.20 -11.42
C LYS A 438 -11.18 -7.81 -11.78
N ALA A 439 -9.91 -7.66 -12.14
CA ALA A 439 -9.34 -6.38 -12.54
C ALA A 439 -10.01 -5.82 -13.80
N ILE A 440 -10.23 -6.67 -14.81
CA ILE A 440 -10.93 -6.27 -16.05
C ILE A 440 -12.40 -5.94 -15.78
N LYS A 441 -13.05 -6.64 -14.84
CA LYS A 441 -14.46 -6.42 -14.47
C LYS A 441 -14.65 -5.24 -13.51
N SER A 442 -13.58 -4.78 -12.85
CA SER A 442 -13.65 -3.63 -11.94
C SER A 442 -13.88 -2.35 -12.74
N SER A 443 -14.86 -1.58 -12.33
CA SER A 443 -15.11 -0.23 -12.88
C SER A 443 -14.22 0.85 -12.24
N GLN A 444 -13.46 0.53 -11.19
CA GLN A 444 -12.76 1.52 -10.35
C GLN A 444 -11.84 2.45 -11.18
N PHE A 445 -11.05 1.88 -12.07
CA PHE A 445 -10.18 2.67 -12.97
C PHE A 445 -11.01 3.61 -13.86
N LEU A 446 -12.11 3.08 -14.42
CA LEU A 446 -12.98 3.87 -15.28
C LEU A 446 -13.69 4.99 -14.50
N ASP A 447 -14.13 4.71 -13.27
CA ASP A 447 -14.82 5.68 -12.43
C ASP A 447 -13.89 6.82 -11.97
N GLU A 448 -12.65 6.51 -11.64
CA GLU A 448 -11.61 7.51 -11.32
C GLU A 448 -11.28 8.39 -12.53
N GLU A 449 -11.07 7.78 -13.69
CA GLU A 449 -10.79 8.52 -14.94
C GLU A 449 -11.99 9.37 -15.40
N LEU A 450 -13.21 8.89 -15.23
CA LEU A 450 -14.40 9.67 -15.55
C LEU A 450 -14.53 10.90 -14.64
N LYS A 451 -14.22 10.77 -13.36
CA LYS A 451 -14.25 11.89 -12.42
C LYS A 451 -13.26 12.98 -12.83
N GLU A 452 -12.04 12.59 -13.19
CA GLU A 452 -11.02 13.53 -13.65
C GLU A 452 -11.38 14.14 -15.00
N PHE A 453 -11.93 13.34 -15.92
CA PHE A 453 -12.41 13.82 -17.21
C PHE A 453 -13.47 14.91 -17.06
N TYR A 454 -14.45 14.69 -16.17
CA TYR A 454 -15.49 15.71 -15.94
C TYR A 454 -14.94 16.96 -15.25
N ALA A 455 -14.00 16.82 -14.31
CA ALA A 455 -13.36 17.96 -13.67
C ALA A 455 -12.59 18.81 -14.68
N ASN A 456 -11.86 18.17 -15.58
CA ASN A 456 -11.12 18.85 -16.66
C ASN A 456 -12.08 19.51 -17.67
N PHE A 457 -13.16 18.82 -18.03
CA PHE A 457 -14.20 19.39 -18.88
C PHE A 457 -14.82 20.64 -18.25
N ASP A 458 -15.24 20.55 -16.99
CA ASP A 458 -15.87 21.65 -16.25
C ASP A 458 -14.95 22.85 -16.19
N MET A 459 -13.68 22.64 -15.84
CA MET A 459 -12.67 23.71 -15.75
C MET A 459 -12.44 24.36 -17.12
N THR A 460 -12.24 23.55 -18.15
CA THR A 460 -12.00 24.05 -19.51
C THR A 460 -13.21 24.80 -20.05
N PHE A 461 -14.40 24.27 -19.82
CA PHE A 461 -15.63 24.89 -20.25
C PHE A 461 -15.88 26.24 -19.57
N LEU A 462 -15.67 26.31 -18.24
CA LEU A 462 -15.87 27.56 -17.50
C LEU A 462 -14.76 28.60 -17.77
N GLN A 463 -13.59 28.18 -18.21
CA GLN A 463 -12.59 29.11 -18.74
C GLN A 463 -13.06 29.78 -20.05
N LEU A 464 -13.81 29.03 -20.87
CA LEU A 464 -14.38 29.56 -22.10
C LEU A 464 -15.61 30.44 -21.89
N PHE A 465 -16.43 30.02 -20.95
CA PHE A 465 -17.70 30.63 -20.63
C PHE A 465 -17.76 30.94 -19.14
N PRO A 466 -16.97 31.93 -18.65
CA PRO A 466 -16.86 32.21 -17.21
C PRO A 466 -18.20 32.50 -16.53
N ASN A 467 -19.08 33.18 -17.24
CA ASN A 467 -20.40 33.58 -16.74
C ASN A 467 -21.50 32.56 -17.05
N PHE A 468 -21.16 31.40 -17.63
CA PHE A 468 -22.16 30.44 -18.09
C PHE A 468 -23.16 30.05 -17.01
N VAL A 469 -22.69 29.74 -15.78
CA VAL A 469 -23.58 29.32 -14.68
C VAL A 469 -24.52 30.43 -14.26
N GLU A 470 -24.05 31.66 -14.23
CA GLU A 470 -24.85 32.86 -13.88
C GLU A 470 -25.90 33.14 -14.95
N GLU A 471 -25.49 33.23 -16.22
CA GLU A 471 -26.38 33.49 -17.37
C GLU A 471 -27.38 32.33 -17.56
N PHE A 472 -26.95 31.08 -17.37
CA PHE A 472 -27.81 29.91 -17.41
C PHE A 472 -28.89 29.95 -16.32
N ASN A 473 -28.51 30.29 -15.09
CA ASN A 473 -29.43 30.42 -13.97
C ASN A 473 -30.42 31.57 -14.15
N ALA A 474 -30.03 32.64 -14.86
CA ALA A 474 -30.92 33.71 -15.21
C ALA A 474 -32.05 33.28 -16.18
N LEU A 475 -31.88 32.14 -16.89
CA LEU A 475 -32.91 31.57 -17.76
C LEU A 475 -33.89 30.63 -17.00
N LEU A 476 -33.72 30.41 -15.69
CA LEU A 476 -34.50 29.48 -14.90
C LEU A 476 -35.33 30.17 -13.80
N THR A 477 -36.47 29.58 -13.49
CA THR A 477 -37.33 30.01 -12.37
C THR A 477 -36.73 29.71 -11.00
N GLU A 478 -35.88 28.67 -10.91
CA GLU A 478 -35.14 28.27 -9.72
C GLU A 478 -33.67 28.03 -10.09
N PRO A 479 -32.72 28.75 -9.45
CA PRO A 479 -31.29 28.58 -9.79
C PRO A 479 -30.79 27.18 -9.45
N MET A 480 -29.96 26.63 -10.31
CA MET A 480 -29.30 25.36 -10.12
C MET A 480 -27.97 25.58 -9.40
N GLN A 481 -27.76 24.78 -8.35
CA GLN A 481 -26.50 24.80 -7.59
C GLN A 481 -25.76 23.47 -7.74
N SER A 482 -24.45 23.55 -7.89
CA SER A 482 -23.56 22.40 -7.80
C SER A 482 -23.24 22.07 -6.35
N LYS A 483 -22.93 20.81 -6.05
CA LYS A 483 -22.51 20.41 -4.71
C LYS A 483 -21.15 21.04 -4.35
N PRO A 484 -20.85 21.22 -3.05
CA PRO A 484 -19.53 21.71 -2.65
C PRO A 484 -18.40 20.83 -3.22
N GLY A 485 -17.50 21.46 -3.98
CA GLY A 485 -16.39 20.76 -4.66
C GLY A 485 -16.67 20.31 -6.10
N GLU A 486 -17.87 20.54 -6.64
CA GLU A 486 -18.23 20.28 -8.04
C GLU A 486 -18.43 21.61 -8.77
N LEU A 487 -17.72 21.81 -9.89
CA LEU A 487 -17.84 23.04 -10.69
C LEU A 487 -19.17 23.08 -11.46
N LEU A 488 -19.51 21.99 -12.14
CA LEU A 488 -20.78 21.81 -12.83
C LEU A 488 -21.43 20.51 -12.35
N ASN A 489 -22.74 20.53 -12.04
CA ASN A 489 -23.50 19.31 -11.85
C ASN A 489 -23.88 18.66 -13.19
N THR A 490 -24.49 17.48 -13.16
CA THR A 490 -24.85 16.73 -14.37
C THR A 490 -25.75 17.52 -15.31
N GLU A 491 -26.73 18.25 -14.78
CA GLU A 491 -27.63 19.08 -15.58
C GLU A 491 -26.86 20.22 -16.28
N LEU A 492 -26.03 20.95 -15.55
CA LEU A 492 -25.21 22.03 -16.11
C LEU A 492 -24.25 21.51 -17.19
N ARG A 493 -23.64 20.30 -16.99
CA ARG A 493 -22.79 19.68 -18.04
C ARG A 493 -23.58 19.37 -19.32
N ILE A 494 -24.83 18.90 -19.20
CA ILE A 494 -25.67 18.67 -20.37
C ILE A 494 -25.85 19.96 -21.16
N PHE A 495 -26.16 21.06 -20.49
CA PHE A 495 -26.39 22.32 -21.15
C PHE A 495 -25.09 23.05 -21.56
N ALA A 496 -24.00 22.78 -20.90
CA ALA A 496 -22.65 23.16 -21.35
C ALA A 496 -22.31 22.47 -22.70
N LEU A 497 -22.64 21.20 -22.86
CA LEU A 497 -22.48 20.48 -24.13
C LEU A 497 -23.39 21.06 -25.24
N ILE A 498 -24.63 21.39 -24.90
CA ILE A 498 -25.55 22.08 -25.83
C ILE A 498 -24.98 23.45 -26.20
N ARG A 499 -24.42 24.22 -25.24
CA ARG A 499 -23.74 25.48 -25.52
C ARG A 499 -22.56 25.32 -26.49
N LEU A 500 -21.83 24.20 -26.39
CA LEU A 500 -20.77 23.84 -27.34
C LEU A 500 -21.31 23.34 -28.69
N GLY A 501 -22.62 23.31 -28.90
CA GLY A 501 -23.26 22.88 -30.15
C GLY A 501 -23.53 21.36 -30.22
N ILE A 502 -23.28 20.60 -29.13
CA ILE A 502 -23.60 19.19 -29.07
C ILE A 502 -25.04 19.03 -28.57
N THR A 503 -26.01 19.12 -29.48
CA THR A 503 -27.45 19.09 -29.16
C THR A 503 -28.05 17.71 -29.20
N ASP A 504 -27.37 16.74 -29.85
CA ASP A 504 -27.83 15.35 -29.98
C ASP A 504 -27.75 14.62 -28.61
N SER A 505 -28.91 14.18 -28.12
CA SER A 505 -29.03 13.48 -26.85
C SER A 505 -28.23 12.16 -26.80
N THR A 506 -28.01 11.50 -27.93
CA THR A 506 -27.20 10.27 -28.00
C THR A 506 -25.73 10.59 -27.78
N LYS A 507 -25.22 11.66 -28.40
CA LYS A 507 -23.83 12.14 -28.20
C LYS A 507 -23.61 12.62 -26.77
N ILE A 508 -24.56 13.36 -26.19
CA ILE A 508 -24.51 13.80 -24.80
C ILE A 508 -24.50 12.61 -23.85
N ALA A 509 -25.35 11.59 -24.10
CA ALA A 509 -25.42 10.37 -23.33
C ALA A 509 -24.09 9.60 -23.36
N GLN A 510 -23.47 9.50 -24.54
CA GLN A 510 -22.15 8.89 -24.71
C GLN A 510 -21.07 9.65 -23.93
N PHE A 511 -21.07 10.96 -24.01
CA PHE A 511 -20.10 11.82 -23.33
C PHE A 511 -20.21 11.71 -21.81
N LEU A 512 -21.44 11.79 -21.29
CA LEU A 512 -21.70 11.75 -19.85
C LEU A 512 -21.87 10.33 -19.27
N ARG A 513 -21.77 9.29 -20.12
CA ARG A 513 -21.94 7.89 -19.73
C ARG A 513 -23.28 7.58 -19.05
N TYR A 514 -24.33 8.27 -19.48
CA TYR A 514 -25.71 8.01 -19.07
C TYR A 514 -26.52 7.34 -20.18
N SER A 515 -27.67 6.77 -19.81
CA SER A 515 -28.62 6.32 -20.84
C SER A 515 -29.24 7.51 -21.58
N VAL A 516 -29.58 7.33 -22.85
CA VAL A 516 -30.24 8.39 -23.64
C VAL A 516 -31.54 8.85 -22.95
N THR A 517 -32.28 7.90 -22.37
CA THR A 517 -33.49 8.18 -21.59
C THR A 517 -33.19 9.08 -20.38
N THR A 518 -32.08 8.85 -19.71
CA THR A 518 -31.65 9.67 -18.56
C THR A 518 -31.37 11.11 -19.01
N ILE A 519 -30.69 11.29 -20.12
CA ILE A 519 -30.42 12.64 -20.68
C ILE A 519 -31.72 13.35 -21.06
N TYR A 520 -32.65 12.64 -21.70
CA TYR A 520 -33.97 13.19 -22.00
C TYR A 520 -34.71 13.66 -20.74
N ASN A 521 -34.66 12.88 -19.67
CA ASN A 521 -35.29 13.22 -18.40
C ASN A 521 -34.65 14.47 -17.77
N TYR A 522 -33.33 14.57 -17.78
CA TYR A 522 -32.63 15.77 -17.30
C TYR A 522 -32.98 17.01 -18.14
N ARG A 523 -32.90 16.92 -19.47
CA ARG A 523 -33.25 18.01 -20.37
C ARG A 523 -34.69 18.48 -20.15
N THR A 524 -35.64 17.56 -20.10
CA THR A 524 -37.05 17.86 -19.87
C THR A 524 -37.27 18.52 -18.50
N ARG A 525 -36.62 18.01 -17.46
CA ARG A 525 -36.71 18.57 -16.10
C ARG A 525 -36.23 20.01 -16.02
N VAL A 526 -35.12 20.31 -16.67
CA VAL A 526 -34.56 21.68 -16.68
C VAL A 526 -35.40 22.60 -17.56
N ARG A 527 -35.82 22.14 -18.77
CA ARG A 527 -36.71 22.92 -19.64
C ARG A 527 -38.05 23.26 -18.98
N ASN A 528 -38.53 22.39 -18.05
CA ASN A 528 -39.75 22.68 -17.29
C ASN A 528 -39.55 23.79 -16.24
N LYS A 529 -38.31 24.16 -15.92
CA LYS A 529 -37.95 25.29 -15.06
C LYS A 529 -37.53 26.54 -15.81
N ALA A 530 -37.67 26.55 -17.15
CA ALA A 530 -37.28 27.72 -17.97
C ALA A 530 -38.20 28.92 -17.74
N LEU A 531 -37.59 30.10 -17.73
CA LEU A 531 -38.31 31.39 -17.81
C LEU A 531 -38.66 31.68 -19.27
N GLY A 532 -39.93 31.44 -19.66
CA GLY A 532 -40.43 31.67 -21.02
C GLY A 532 -40.78 30.38 -21.77
N GLU A 533 -40.77 30.44 -23.11
CA GLU A 533 -41.17 29.28 -23.94
C GLU A 533 -40.14 28.17 -23.87
N ARG A 534 -40.64 26.93 -23.58
CA ARG A 534 -39.79 25.73 -23.37
C ARG A 534 -38.98 25.34 -24.59
N ASP A 535 -39.52 25.61 -25.78
CA ASP A 535 -38.89 25.18 -27.04
C ASP A 535 -37.73 26.08 -27.44
N GLU A 536 -37.73 27.34 -26.96
CA GLU A 536 -36.66 28.30 -27.20
C GLU A 536 -35.51 28.22 -26.17
N PHE A 537 -35.69 27.48 -25.07
CA PHE A 537 -34.74 27.45 -23.96
C PHE A 537 -33.33 27.03 -24.41
N GLU A 538 -33.22 25.94 -25.16
CA GLU A 538 -31.91 25.43 -25.62
C GLU A 538 -31.26 26.38 -26.65
N THR A 539 -32.06 27.09 -27.44
CA THR A 539 -31.59 28.14 -28.36
C THR A 539 -31.00 29.31 -27.58
N LYS A 540 -31.65 29.71 -26.48
CA LYS A 540 -31.13 30.76 -25.58
C LYS A 540 -29.85 30.31 -24.89
N VAL A 541 -29.78 29.09 -24.45
CA VAL A 541 -28.55 28.51 -23.89
C VAL A 541 -27.39 28.52 -24.88
N MET A 542 -27.66 28.23 -26.16
CA MET A 542 -26.62 28.32 -27.21
C MET A 542 -26.14 29.74 -27.50
N GLN A 543 -26.85 30.76 -27.04
CA GLN A 543 -26.45 32.17 -27.18
C GLN A 543 -25.64 32.69 -25.99
N ILE A 544 -25.62 31.97 -24.84
CA ILE A 544 -24.87 32.38 -23.64
C ILE A 544 -23.41 32.70 -24.00
N GLY A 545 -22.93 33.89 -23.64
CA GLY A 545 -21.57 34.33 -23.91
C GLY A 545 -21.25 34.58 -25.39
N LYS A 546 -22.25 34.72 -26.27
CA LYS A 546 -22.06 35.34 -27.59
C LYS A 546 -22.20 36.84 -27.44
N VAL A 547 -21.27 37.58 -28.00
CA VAL A 547 -21.39 39.04 -28.13
C VAL A 547 -22.51 39.29 -29.13
N GLU A 548 -23.55 40.01 -28.71
CA GLU A 548 -24.57 40.51 -29.66
C GLU A 548 -23.89 41.40 -30.67
N GLU A 549 -24.08 41.09 -31.97
CA GLU A 549 -23.68 41.97 -33.10
C GLU A 549 -24.44 43.28 -33.11
#